data_f6e9749b07af7acaf25429a520bf74a6
#
_entry.id   f6e9749b07af7acaf25429a520bf74a6
#
_cell.length_a   1.000
_cell.length_b   1.000
_cell.length_c   1.000
_cell.angle_alpha   90.00
_cell.angle_beta   90.00
_cell.angle_gamma   90.00
#
_symmetry.space_group_name_H-M   'P 1'
#
loop_
_entity.id
_entity.type
_entity.pdbx_description
1 polymer ?
#
loop_
_entity_poly.entity_id
_entity_poly.type
_entity_poly.pdbx_seq_one_letter_code
_entity_poly.pdbx_strand_id
1 'polypeptide(L)'
;DEFIIYQGSHGDRGAEIADVILPSAAYTEQEGLYCNLEGRVQDCRKASYPPGDAMENYKIFNLISQKINNYDLYKNSGSLRKEILEILPNFSEIDSLPKKIISNKEIKSSDFVDEKINIRKIDYYFTNAISRSSKIMSQCREIKKNYLKNGTNN
;
A
#
# COMPACT_ATOMS: atom_id res chain seq x y z
N ASP A 1 -0.31 -18.83 -19.35
CA ASP A 1 -1.04 -18.55 -18.11
C ASP A 1 0.00 -18.15 -17.05
N GLU A 2 -0.18 -16.99 -16.46
CA GLU A 2 0.72 -16.46 -15.41
C GLU A 2 0.31 -17.03 -14.06
N PHE A 3 1.27 -17.39 -13.23
CA PHE A 3 1.01 -17.80 -11.83
C PHE A 3 0.98 -16.56 -10.95
N ILE A 4 -0.16 -16.30 -10.30
CA ILE A 4 -0.44 -15.08 -9.57
C ILE A 4 -0.43 -15.35 -8.07
N ILE A 5 0.43 -14.62 -7.34
CA ILE A 5 0.45 -14.61 -5.88
C ILE A 5 -0.09 -13.29 -5.38
N TYR A 6 -1.11 -13.33 -4.54
CA TYR A 6 -1.63 -12.17 -3.83
C TYR A 6 -1.14 -12.17 -2.39
N GLN A 7 -0.51 -11.08 -1.94
CA GLN A 7 -0.16 -10.85 -0.55
C GLN A 7 -0.89 -9.61 -0.04
N GLY A 8 -1.68 -9.75 1.00
CA GLY A 8 -2.45 -8.62 1.52
C GLY A 8 -3.22 -8.94 2.80
N SER A 9 -3.63 -7.90 3.50
CA SER A 9 -4.40 -8.00 4.75
C SER A 9 -5.92 -8.09 4.52
N HIS A 10 -6.41 -7.73 3.34
CA HIS A 10 -7.83 -7.72 2.98
C HIS A 10 -8.00 -8.30 1.59
N GLY A 11 -9.05 -9.12 1.44
CA GLY A 11 -9.44 -9.61 0.12
C GLY A 11 -9.86 -8.46 -0.81
N ASP A 12 -9.43 -8.53 -2.07
CA ASP A 12 -9.73 -7.55 -3.10
C ASP A 12 -9.65 -8.24 -4.47
N ARG A 13 -9.84 -7.48 -5.55
CA ARG A 13 -9.79 -7.99 -6.93
C ARG A 13 -8.54 -8.80 -7.25
N GLY A 14 -7.39 -8.42 -6.66
CA GLY A 14 -6.16 -9.20 -6.79
C GLY A 14 -6.26 -10.59 -6.15
N ALA A 15 -6.97 -10.73 -5.03
CA ALA A 15 -7.21 -12.02 -4.38
C ALA A 15 -8.18 -12.91 -5.17
N GLU A 16 -9.12 -12.32 -5.90
CA GLU A 16 -10.10 -13.06 -6.72
C GLU A 16 -9.47 -13.81 -7.89
N ILE A 17 -8.35 -13.30 -8.41
CA ILE A 17 -7.64 -13.87 -9.57
C ILE A 17 -6.35 -14.60 -9.19
N ALA A 18 -6.00 -14.65 -7.91
CA ALA A 18 -4.76 -15.25 -7.46
C ALA A 18 -4.84 -16.77 -7.35
N ASP A 19 -3.78 -17.45 -7.77
CA ASP A 19 -3.58 -18.89 -7.57
C ASP A 19 -3.23 -19.20 -6.11
N VAL A 20 -2.51 -18.27 -5.45
CA VAL A 20 -2.11 -18.38 -4.04
C VAL A 20 -2.34 -17.06 -3.32
N ILE A 21 -2.93 -17.15 -2.12
CA ILE A 21 -3.12 -16.01 -1.22
C ILE A 21 -2.22 -16.19 0.00
N LEU A 22 -1.36 -15.19 0.27
CA LEU A 22 -0.52 -15.10 1.45
C LEU A 22 -1.10 -14.05 2.39
N PRO A 23 -1.71 -14.44 3.52
CA PRO A 23 -2.31 -13.50 4.44
C PRO A 23 -1.24 -12.68 5.15
N SER A 24 -1.31 -11.36 5.01
CA SER A 24 -0.37 -10.44 5.64
C SER A 24 -1.03 -9.59 6.71
N ALA A 25 -0.20 -9.12 7.65
CA ALA A 25 -0.61 -8.19 8.69
C ALA A 25 -1.11 -6.86 8.10
N ALA A 26 -2.14 -6.28 8.69
CA ALA A 26 -2.54 -4.91 8.42
C ALA A 26 -1.48 -3.92 8.97
N TYR A 27 -1.53 -2.65 8.53
CA TYR A 27 -0.56 -1.64 8.96
C TYR A 27 -0.54 -1.41 10.48
N THR A 28 -1.64 -1.67 11.19
CA THR A 28 -1.73 -1.60 12.65
C THR A 28 -1.18 -2.83 13.37
N GLU A 29 -0.91 -3.91 12.64
CA GLU A 29 -0.51 -5.22 13.15
C GLU A 29 0.96 -5.53 12.86
N GLN A 30 1.69 -4.60 12.27
CA GLN A 30 3.12 -4.71 11.99
C GLN A 30 3.84 -3.38 12.22
N GLU A 31 5.14 -3.46 12.43
CA GLU A 31 6.01 -2.29 12.48
C GLU A 31 6.48 -1.93 11.07
N GLY A 32 6.73 -0.64 10.83
CA GLY A 32 7.25 -0.22 9.54
C GLY A 32 7.51 1.28 9.41
N LEU A 33 8.18 1.64 8.33
CA LEU A 33 8.35 3.02 7.91
C LEU A 33 7.37 3.33 6.80
N TYR A 34 6.64 4.41 6.95
CA TYR A 34 5.66 4.88 5.97
C TYR A 34 6.07 6.26 5.47
N CYS A 35 6.08 6.41 4.17
CA CYS A 35 6.36 7.69 3.55
C CYS A 35 5.07 8.23 2.92
N ASN A 36 4.68 9.45 3.28
CA ASN A 36 3.52 10.10 2.71
C ASN A 36 3.84 10.77 1.36
N LEU A 37 2.83 11.37 0.74
CA LEU A 37 2.97 12.02 -0.57
C LEU A 37 3.94 13.23 -0.55
N GLU A 38 4.14 13.86 0.61
CA GLU A 38 5.11 14.95 0.78
C GLU A 38 6.55 14.45 0.93
N GLY A 39 6.75 13.14 1.04
CA GLY A 39 8.05 12.53 1.30
C GLY A 39 8.41 12.46 2.79
N ARG A 40 7.48 12.78 3.69
CA ARG A 40 7.68 12.64 5.14
C ARG A 40 7.65 11.17 5.53
N VAL A 41 8.71 10.70 6.13
CA VAL A 41 8.84 9.34 6.66
C VAL A 41 8.37 9.32 8.12
N GLN A 42 7.47 8.40 8.42
CA GLN A 42 6.90 8.23 9.76
C GLN A 42 7.10 6.80 10.24
N ASP A 43 7.36 6.67 11.53
CA ASP A 43 7.53 5.37 12.20
C ASP A 43 6.17 4.86 12.66
N CYS A 44 5.75 3.73 12.16
CA CYS A 44 4.53 3.05 12.57
C CYS A 44 4.87 1.91 13.51
N ARG A 45 4.34 2.00 14.73
CA ARG A 45 4.48 0.94 15.73
C ARG A 45 3.28 0.02 15.69
N LYS A 46 3.54 -1.24 15.95
CA LYS A 46 2.51 -2.27 16.08
C LYS A 46 1.57 -1.96 17.24
N ALA A 47 0.27 -1.88 16.95
CA ALA A 47 -0.78 -1.62 17.92
C ALA A 47 -1.58 -2.89 18.27
N SER A 48 -1.58 -3.91 17.40
CA SER A 48 -2.32 -5.15 17.54
C SER A 48 -1.55 -6.32 16.96
N TYR A 49 -2.08 -7.51 17.08
CA TYR A 49 -1.49 -8.72 16.50
C TYR A 49 -2.30 -9.17 15.27
N PRO A 50 -1.63 -9.70 14.23
CA PRO A 50 -2.33 -10.25 13.07
C PRO A 50 -3.25 -11.40 13.49
N PRO A 51 -4.45 -11.52 12.91
CA PRO A 51 -5.38 -12.60 13.21
C PRO A 51 -4.99 -13.89 12.46
N GLY A 52 -5.30 -15.05 13.07
CA GLY A 52 -5.11 -16.36 12.44
C GLY A 52 -3.68 -16.59 11.94
N ASP A 53 -3.55 -16.98 10.68
CA ASP A 53 -2.26 -17.25 10.02
C ASP A 53 -1.62 -16.02 9.38
N ALA A 54 -2.20 -14.82 9.53
CA ALA A 54 -1.63 -13.61 8.98
C ALA A 54 -0.30 -13.26 9.66
N MET A 55 0.68 -12.84 8.86
CA MET A 55 2.04 -12.55 9.33
C MET A 55 2.53 -11.19 8.84
N GLU A 56 3.49 -10.63 9.56
CA GLU A 56 4.23 -9.45 9.12
C GLU A 56 4.93 -9.72 7.78
N ASN A 57 4.91 -8.76 6.87
CA ASN A 57 5.38 -8.94 5.50
C ASN A 57 6.78 -9.55 5.40
N TYR A 58 7.74 -9.06 6.20
CA TYR A 58 9.11 -9.57 6.14
C TYR A 58 9.22 -11.05 6.56
N LYS A 59 8.35 -11.53 7.45
CA LYS A 59 8.30 -12.95 7.86
C LYS A 59 7.82 -13.83 6.71
N ILE A 60 6.84 -13.37 5.93
CA ILE A 60 6.37 -14.07 4.74
C ILE A 60 7.53 -14.21 3.74
N PHE A 61 8.27 -13.13 3.48
CA PHE A 61 9.44 -13.18 2.60
C PHE A 61 10.55 -14.08 3.13
N ASN A 62 10.79 -14.11 4.44
CA ASN A 62 11.74 -15.04 5.04
C ASN A 62 11.33 -16.50 4.81
N LEU A 63 10.05 -16.84 5.03
CA LEU A 63 9.55 -18.20 4.79
C LEU A 63 9.71 -18.62 3.32
N ILE A 64 9.42 -17.71 2.40
CA ILE A 64 9.65 -17.97 0.96
C ILE A 64 11.14 -18.19 0.69
N SER A 65 12.01 -17.33 1.21
CA SER A 65 13.46 -17.46 1.03
C SER A 65 13.99 -18.75 1.65
N GLN A 66 13.53 -19.13 2.82
CA GLN A 66 13.90 -20.42 3.42
C GLN A 66 13.52 -21.61 2.53
N LYS A 67 12.36 -21.55 1.88
CA LYS A 67 11.91 -22.62 0.99
C LYS A 67 12.68 -22.71 -0.32
N ILE A 68 13.14 -21.57 -0.85
CA ILE A 68 13.83 -21.49 -2.15
C ILE A 68 15.35 -21.55 -1.95
N ASN A 69 15.89 -20.81 -0.98
CA ASN A 69 17.32 -20.54 -0.83
C ASN A 69 17.94 -21.15 0.43
N ASN A 70 17.14 -21.70 1.34
CA ASN A 70 17.55 -22.27 2.63
C ASN A 70 18.20 -21.25 3.60
N TYR A 71 17.87 -19.96 3.49
CA TYR A 71 18.31 -18.93 4.45
C TYR A 71 17.25 -17.87 4.70
N ASP A 72 17.35 -17.19 5.86
CA ASP A 72 16.54 -16.03 6.20
C ASP A 72 17.13 -14.77 5.57
N LEU A 73 16.29 -13.96 4.93
CA LEU A 73 16.67 -12.63 4.42
C LEU A 73 17.00 -11.69 5.58
N TYR A 74 16.17 -11.71 6.62
CA TYR A 74 16.26 -10.82 7.78
C TYR A 74 16.08 -11.58 9.08
N LYS A 75 16.98 -11.36 10.04
CA LYS A 75 16.86 -11.97 11.38
C LYS A 75 15.67 -11.45 12.17
N ASN A 76 15.33 -10.17 11.99
CA ASN A 76 14.22 -9.48 12.66
C ASN A 76 13.91 -8.16 11.93
N SER A 77 12.87 -7.45 12.37
CA SER A 77 12.47 -6.14 11.83
C SER A 77 13.58 -5.09 11.93
N GLY A 78 14.42 -5.15 12.97
CA GLY A 78 15.54 -4.24 13.14
C GLY A 78 16.64 -4.41 12.10
N SER A 79 16.96 -5.67 11.69
CA SER A 79 17.92 -5.92 10.62
C SER A 79 17.40 -5.44 9.26
N LEU A 80 16.12 -5.65 8.97
CA LEU A 80 15.47 -5.09 7.79
C LEU A 80 15.52 -3.56 7.79
N ARG A 81 15.18 -2.92 8.92
CA ARG A 81 15.21 -1.46 9.05
C ARG A 81 16.61 -0.91 8.80
N LYS A 82 17.64 -1.55 9.33
CA LYS A 82 19.03 -1.14 9.11
C LYS A 82 19.38 -1.14 7.62
N GLU A 83 19.03 -2.18 6.90
CA GLU A 83 19.28 -2.28 5.46
C GLU A 83 18.48 -1.22 4.67
N ILE A 84 17.22 -0.97 5.05
CA ILE A 84 16.42 0.11 4.44
C ILE A 84 17.14 1.46 4.58
N LEU A 85 17.67 1.77 5.76
CA LEU A 85 18.37 3.03 6.01
C LEU A 85 19.73 3.13 5.29
N GLU A 86 20.38 2.01 5.05
CA GLU A 86 21.62 1.95 4.24
C GLU A 86 21.32 2.24 2.76
N ILE A 87 20.22 1.69 2.22
CA ILE A 87 19.80 1.90 0.81
C ILE A 87 19.14 3.27 0.63
N LEU A 88 18.35 3.71 1.59
CA LEU A 88 17.57 4.94 1.58
C LEU A 88 17.93 5.83 2.79
N PRO A 89 19.08 6.51 2.80
CA PRO A 89 19.53 7.31 3.96
C PRO A 89 18.55 8.38 4.39
N ASN A 90 17.76 8.94 3.46
CA ASN A 90 16.75 9.95 3.75
C ASN A 90 15.62 9.42 4.67
N PHE A 91 15.43 8.12 4.76
CA PHE A 91 14.46 7.50 5.66
C PHE A 91 14.87 7.55 7.15
N SER A 92 16.08 7.99 7.46
CA SER A 92 16.52 8.24 8.83
C SER A 92 15.95 9.53 9.43
N GLU A 93 15.54 10.49 8.58
CA GLU A 93 14.97 11.78 9.01
C GLU A 93 13.47 11.62 9.30
N ILE A 94 13.14 10.94 10.41
CA ILE A 94 11.74 10.68 10.81
C ILE A 94 11.02 12.00 11.10
N ASP A 95 9.75 12.10 10.64
CA ASP A 95 8.86 13.26 10.77
C ASP A 95 9.35 14.57 10.14
N SER A 96 10.47 14.53 9.46
CA SER A 96 11.01 15.67 8.74
C SER A 96 10.49 15.71 7.31
N LEU A 97 10.28 16.92 6.77
CA LEU A 97 10.08 17.08 5.34
C LEU A 97 11.43 16.94 4.63
N PRO A 98 11.48 16.19 3.53
CA PRO A 98 12.72 16.08 2.77
C PRO A 98 13.18 17.44 2.29
N LYS A 99 14.46 17.70 2.39
CA LYS A 99 15.07 18.89 1.77
C LYS A 99 14.78 18.82 0.28
N LYS A 100 14.23 19.91 -0.26
CA LYS A 100 13.77 19.99 -1.65
C LYS A 100 14.90 19.60 -2.61
N ILE A 101 14.90 18.39 -3.11
CA ILE A 101 15.76 17.99 -4.23
C ILE A 101 14.98 18.34 -5.50
N ILE A 102 15.10 19.58 -5.94
CA ILE A 102 14.70 19.90 -7.30
C ILE A 102 15.83 19.36 -8.17
N SER A 103 15.60 18.20 -8.75
CA SER A 103 16.40 17.76 -9.87
C SER A 103 16.17 18.77 -11.00
N ASN A 104 17.18 19.56 -11.33
CA ASN A 104 17.18 20.44 -12.51
C ASN A 104 17.31 19.60 -13.81
N LYS A 105 16.61 18.48 -13.90
CA LYS A 105 16.42 17.81 -15.19
C LYS A 105 15.55 18.75 -16.03
N GLU A 106 16.15 19.35 -17.02
CA GLU A 106 15.43 20.13 -18.01
C GLU A 106 14.30 19.29 -18.60
N ILE A 107 13.07 19.70 -18.33
CA ILE A 107 11.90 19.12 -18.98
C ILE A 107 11.95 19.62 -20.43
N LYS A 108 12.26 18.73 -21.35
CA LYS A 108 12.26 19.07 -22.76
C LYS A 108 10.83 19.35 -23.19
N SER A 109 10.62 20.47 -23.88
CA SER A 109 9.30 20.88 -24.39
C SER A 109 8.66 19.87 -25.34
N SER A 110 9.44 18.95 -25.90
CA SER A 110 8.97 17.84 -26.75
C SER A 110 8.16 16.77 -25.99
N ASP A 111 8.18 16.81 -24.66
CA ASP A 111 7.46 15.84 -23.81
C ASP A 111 6.04 16.33 -23.44
N PHE A 112 5.64 17.48 -23.99
CA PHE A 112 4.30 18.01 -23.77
C PHE A 112 3.31 17.36 -24.76
N VAL A 113 2.42 16.53 -24.24
CA VAL A 113 1.38 15.90 -25.03
C VAL A 113 0.12 16.75 -24.92
N ASP A 114 -0.37 17.27 -26.07
CA ASP A 114 -1.62 18.06 -26.15
C ASP A 114 -2.83 17.12 -26.17
N GLU A 115 -3.03 16.36 -25.09
CA GLU A 115 -4.18 15.51 -24.89
C GLU A 115 -5.13 16.09 -23.85
N LYS A 116 -6.45 15.87 -24.06
CA LYS A 116 -7.45 16.22 -23.08
C LYS A 116 -7.24 15.43 -21.79
N ILE A 117 -7.10 16.16 -20.68
CA ILE A 117 -7.03 15.54 -19.35
C ILE A 117 -8.39 14.90 -19.02
N ASN A 118 -8.43 13.58 -19.04
CA ASN A 118 -9.62 12.83 -18.64
C ASN A 118 -9.64 12.69 -17.11
N ILE A 119 -10.49 13.47 -16.45
CA ILE A 119 -10.70 13.38 -15.01
C ILE A 119 -11.58 12.16 -14.72
N ARG A 120 -11.00 11.13 -14.13
CA ARG A 120 -11.78 10.00 -13.61
C ARG A 120 -12.47 10.42 -12.33
N LYS A 121 -13.80 10.15 -12.23
CA LYS A 121 -14.51 10.32 -10.97
C LYS A 121 -13.97 9.36 -9.93
N ILE A 122 -13.46 9.90 -8.83
CA ILE A 122 -12.97 9.11 -7.70
C ILE A 122 -14.17 8.64 -6.88
N ASP A 123 -14.25 7.33 -6.63
CA ASP A 123 -15.22 6.76 -5.70
C ASP A 123 -14.65 6.81 -4.29
N TYR A 124 -14.95 7.85 -3.53
CA TYR A 124 -14.43 8.08 -2.17
C TYR A 124 -14.79 6.98 -1.17
N TYR A 125 -15.81 6.20 -1.42
CA TYR A 125 -16.18 5.08 -0.57
C TYR A 125 -15.34 3.83 -0.82
N PHE A 126 -14.69 3.73 -1.99
CA PHE A 126 -13.94 2.56 -2.43
C PHE A 126 -12.51 2.90 -2.85
N THR A 127 -11.82 3.74 -2.08
CA THR A 127 -10.49 4.24 -2.42
C THR A 127 -9.37 3.21 -2.20
N ASN A 128 -9.56 2.27 -1.29
CA ASN A 128 -8.54 1.26 -0.94
C ASN A 128 -9.18 -0.10 -0.59
N ALA A 129 -8.38 -1.13 -0.39
CA ALA A 129 -8.83 -2.48 -0.10
C ALA A 129 -9.67 -2.56 1.19
N ILE A 130 -9.29 -1.82 2.23
CA ILE A 130 -9.99 -1.78 3.52
C ILE A 130 -11.40 -1.20 3.34
N SER A 131 -11.51 -0.05 2.65
CA SER A 131 -12.81 0.59 2.40
C SER A 131 -13.71 -0.28 1.51
N ARG A 132 -13.15 -0.99 0.52
CA ARG A 132 -13.89 -1.94 -0.32
C ARG A 132 -14.42 -3.15 0.45
N SER A 133 -13.72 -3.59 1.48
CA SER A 133 -14.14 -4.69 2.36
C SER A 133 -15.18 -4.28 3.41
N SER A 134 -15.43 -2.99 3.59
CA SER A 134 -16.34 -2.45 4.60
C SER A 134 -17.80 -2.51 4.14
N LYS A 135 -18.65 -3.20 4.90
CA LYS A 135 -20.12 -3.21 4.67
C LYS A 135 -20.73 -1.81 4.76
N ILE A 136 -20.24 -0.99 5.70
CA ILE A 136 -20.73 0.38 5.90
C ILE A 136 -20.39 1.24 4.68
N MET A 137 -19.17 1.17 4.15
CA MET A 137 -18.80 1.92 2.95
C MET A 137 -19.61 1.48 1.73
N SER A 138 -19.89 0.18 1.59
CA SER A 138 -20.80 -0.34 0.56
C SER A 138 -22.20 0.25 0.67
N GLN A 139 -22.79 0.28 1.86
CA GLN A 139 -24.11 0.86 2.10
C GLN A 139 -24.16 2.37 1.78
N CYS A 140 -23.16 3.13 2.24
CA CYS A 140 -23.05 4.55 1.92
C CYS A 140 -22.98 4.79 0.40
N ARG A 141 -22.23 3.96 -0.31
CA ARG A 141 -22.12 4.03 -1.78
C ARG A 141 -23.44 3.76 -2.48
N GLU A 142 -24.20 2.76 -2.04
CA GLU A 142 -25.53 2.44 -2.60
C GLU A 142 -26.55 3.56 -2.34
N ILE A 143 -26.56 4.11 -1.14
CA ILE A 143 -27.41 5.27 -0.80
C ILE A 143 -27.10 6.43 -1.75
N LYS A 144 -25.80 6.77 -1.94
CA LYS A 144 -25.38 7.84 -2.85
C LYS A 144 -25.82 7.58 -4.30
N LYS A 145 -25.70 6.35 -4.79
CA LYS A 145 -26.16 5.98 -6.14
C LYS A 145 -27.67 6.15 -6.31
N ASN A 146 -28.45 5.81 -5.29
CA ASN A 146 -29.90 5.93 -5.29
C ASN A 146 -30.32 7.39 -5.28
N TYR A 147 -29.67 8.26 -4.50
CA TYR A 147 -29.90 9.72 -4.55
C TYR A 147 -29.67 10.28 -5.95
N LEU A 148 -28.59 9.89 -6.61
CA LEU A 148 -28.26 10.35 -7.96
C LEU A 148 -29.27 9.86 -9.02
N LYS A 149 -29.87 8.68 -8.84
CA LYS A 149 -30.90 8.13 -9.75
C LYS A 149 -32.25 8.81 -9.58
N ASN A 150 -32.60 9.25 -8.39
CA ASN A 150 -33.91 9.84 -8.08
C ASN A 150 -34.00 11.34 -8.40
N GLY A 151 -33.00 11.89 -9.08
CA GLY A 151 -33.08 13.24 -9.65
C GLY A 151 -33.09 14.40 -8.64
N THR A 152 -32.74 14.17 -7.40
CA THR A 152 -32.54 15.25 -6.42
C THR A 152 -31.15 15.86 -6.60
N ASN A 153 -30.94 16.48 -7.76
CA ASN A 153 -29.85 17.44 -7.92
C ASN A 153 -30.41 18.81 -7.46
N ASN A 154 -30.12 19.17 -6.23
CA ASN A 154 -30.11 20.56 -5.78
C ASN A 154 -28.64 20.97 -5.66
#